data_c00a6130d646ab1428f7be8cf5f8075e
#
_entry.id   c00a6130d646ab1428f7be8cf5f8075e
#
_cell.length_a   1.000
_cell.length_b   1.000
_cell.length_c   1.000
_cell.angle_alpha   90.00
_cell.angle_beta   90.00
_cell.angle_gamma   90.00
#
_symmetry.space_group_name_H-M   'P 1'
#
loop_
_entity.id
_entity.type
_entity.pdbx_description
1 polymer ?
#
loop_
_entity_poly.entity_id
_entity_poly.type
_entity_poly.pdbx_seq_one_letter_code
_entity_poly.pdbx_strand_id
1 'polypeptide(L)'
;DLAPVDHEFVFVQSELYLGPQGKEGDLTKMMNDEWDAVVFNGYHNQYAHQPIRVETDERIRAWVVDAGPSENSSFHVVGTVFDTLFKEGAYHLKPGAGRGGAQALDLQPAQGGFVEFDLAEEGFYPLVTHKFSNASKGAMGLFQAGDVTLPKGAGH
;
A
#
# COMPACT_ATOMS: atom_id res chain seq x y z
N ASP A 1 8.28 -22.92 1.45
CA ASP A 1 8.79 -21.80 2.26
C ASP A 1 9.09 -20.64 1.34
N LEU A 2 8.79 -19.42 1.79
CA LEU A 2 9.15 -18.20 1.06
C LEU A 2 10.64 -17.92 1.21
N ALA A 3 11.25 -17.32 0.20
CA ALA A 3 12.62 -16.84 0.30
C ALA A 3 12.73 -15.78 1.42
N PRO A 4 13.85 -15.70 2.14
CA PRO A 4 14.06 -14.64 3.12
C PRO A 4 14.12 -13.28 2.42
N VAL A 5 13.68 -12.24 3.13
CA VAL A 5 13.77 -10.83 2.73
C VAL A 5 14.29 -10.02 3.92
N ASP A 6 14.77 -8.81 3.67
CA ASP A 6 15.27 -7.94 4.74
C ASP A 6 14.12 -7.35 5.54
N HIS A 7 13.03 -7.01 4.86
CA HIS A 7 11.83 -6.44 5.49
C HIS A 7 10.54 -7.10 5.04
N GLU A 8 9.64 -7.34 5.99
CA GLU A 8 8.25 -7.71 5.72
C GLU A 8 7.29 -6.68 6.32
N PHE A 9 6.42 -6.15 5.48
CA PHE A 9 5.36 -5.22 5.90
C PHE A 9 4.00 -5.79 5.57
N VAL A 10 2.99 -5.44 6.38
CA VAL A 10 1.60 -5.80 6.13
C VAL A 10 0.78 -4.52 5.98
N PHE A 11 0.06 -4.42 4.88
CA PHE A 11 -0.85 -3.31 4.58
C PHE A 11 -2.28 -3.83 4.44
N VAL A 12 -3.13 -3.41 5.35
CA VAL A 12 -4.57 -3.67 5.29
C VAL A 12 -5.25 -2.41 4.80
N GLN A 13 -5.73 -2.41 3.56
CA GLN A 13 -6.54 -1.32 3.04
C GLN A 13 -7.98 -1.50 3.50
N SER A 14 -8.61 -0.43 3.95
CA SER A 14 -10.04 -0.42 4.28
C SER A 14 -10.64 0.96 4.10
N GLU A 15 -11.94 1.01 3.82
CA GLU A 15 -12.72 2.24 3.84
C GLU A 15 -13.22 2.53 5.26
N LEU A 16 -13.42 3.82 5.55
CA LEU A 16 -14.06 4.29 6.77
C LEU A 16 -15.33 5.06 6.43
N TYR A 17 -16.43 4.63 7.00
CA TYR A 17 -17.74 5.27 6.89
C TYR A 17 -18.11 5.81 8.27
N LEU A 18 -17.73 7.07 8.53
CA LEU A 18 -17.77 7.65 9.86
C LEU A 18 -19.21 8.06 10.23
N GLY A 19 -19.68 7.54 11.35
CA GLY A 19 -20.87 8.02 12.04
C GLY A 19 -20.54 9.19 12.99
N PRO A 20 -21.47 9.58 13.85
CA PRO A 20 -21.22 10.59 14.87
C PRO A 20 -20.05 10.18 15.80
N GLN A 21 -19.30 11.15 16.27
CA GLN A 21 -18.13 10.90 17.12
C GLN A 21 -18.46 10.00 18.32
N GLY A 22 -17.69 8.93 18.49
CA GLY A 22 -17.86 7.94 19.55
C GLY A 22 -19.04 6.99 19.35
N LYS A 23 -19.58 6.91 18.14
CA LYS A 23 -20.61 5.97 17.73
C LYS A 23 -20.08 5.01 16.67
N GLU A 24 -20.88 4.00 16.34
CA GLU A 24 -20.60 3.09 15.23
C GLU A 24 -20.54 3.80 13.88
N GLY A 25 -19.92 3.13 12.89
CA GLY A 25 -19.88 3.59 11.51
C GLY A 25 -21.27 3.76 10.90
N ASP A 26 -21.35 4.57 9.85
CA ASP A 26 -22.59 4.88 9.16
C ASP A 26 -22.88 3.87 8.04
N LEU A 27 -23.82 2.96 8.29
CA LEU A 27 -24.25 1.95 7.34
C LEU A 27 -24.89 2.57 6.08
N THR A 28 -25.57 3.71 6.22
CA THR A 28 -26.21 4.38 5.07
C THR A 28 -25.16 4.91 4.11
N LYS A 29 -24.10 5.52 4.63
CA LYS A 29 -22.93 5.91 3.81
C LYS A 29 -22.32 4.71 3.10
N MET A 30 -22.14 3.59 3.82
CA MET A 30 -21.58 2.38 3.23
C MET A 30 -22.44 1.85 2.07
N MET A 31 -23.75 1.84 2.23
CA MET A 31 -24.67 1.38 1.19
C MET A 31 -24.75 2.31 -0.04
N ASN A 32 -24.31 3.55 0.12
CA ASN A 32 -24.31 4.57 -0.93
C ASN A 32 -22.92 4.85 -1.52
N ASP A 33 -21.90 4.06 -1.15
CA ASP A 33 -20.50 4.29 -1.55
C ASP A 33 -19.96 5.69 -1.17
N GLU A 34 -20.37 6.18 0.01
CA GLU A 34 -19.99 7.52 0.53
C GLU A 34 -18.90 7.40 1.62
N TRP A 35 -17.77 6.79 1.29
CA TRP A 35 -16.67 6.64 2.25
C TRP A 35 -16.00 7.98 2.59
N ASP A 36 -15.75 8.20 3.88
CA ASP A 36 -15.08 9.40 4.38
C ASP A 36 -13.55 9.32 4.19
N ALA A 37 -12.98 8.14 4.37
CA ALA A 37 -11.55 7.90 4.20
C ALA A 37 -11.28 6.49 3.66
N VAL A 38 -10.14 6.30 3.03
CA VAL A 38 -9.53 5.01 2.73
C VAL A 38 -8.16 5.00 3.37
N VAL A 39 -7.83 3.95 4.11
CA VAL A 39 -6.66 3.93 4.96
C VAL A 39 -5.85 2.66 4.81
N PHE A 40 -4.55 2.73 5.06
CA PHE A 40 -3.72 1.58 5.34
C PHE A 40 -3.56 1.39 6.85
N ASN A 41 -3.85 0.19 7.33
CA ASN A 41 -3.73 -0.20 8.74
C ASN A 41 -4.55 0.69 9.70
N GLY A 42 -5.71 1.16 9.25
CA GLY A 42 -6.71 1.83 10.09
C GLY A 42 -6.42 3.28 10.44
N TYR A 43 -5.35 3.90 9.90
CA TYR A 43 -5.00 5.27 10.24
C TYR A 43 -4.77 6.13 8.99
N HIS A 44 -5.44 7.29 8.94
CA HIS A 44 -5.38 8.21 7.82
C HIS A 44 -3.96 8.78 7.64
N ASN A 45 -3.39 8.63 6.45
CA ASN A 45 -2.05 9.11 6.11
C ASN A 45 -0.92 8.66 7.06
N GLN A 46 -1.08 7.52 7.73
CA GLN A 46 -0.13 7.02 8.73
C GLN A 46 1.32 7.08 8.25
N TYR A 47 1.57 6.51 7.10
CA TYR A 47 2.92 6.38 6.55
C TYR A 47 3.39 7.61 5.77
N ALA A 48 2.53 8.61 5.56
CA ALA A 48 2.94 9.93 5.11
C ALA A 48 3.48 10.77 6.27
N HIS A 49 2.88 10.63 7.47
CA HIS A 49 3.35 11.28 8.68
C HIS A 49 4.58 10.60 9.30
N GLN A 50 4.65 9.28 9.17
CA GLN A 50 5.76 8.47 9.66
C GLN A 50 6.26 7.54 8.54
N PRO A 51 7.13 8.03 7.63
CA PRO A 51 7.66 7.22 6.55
C PRO A 51 8.32 5.93 7.04
N ILE A 52 8.12 4.86 6.29
CA ILE A 52 8.74 3.56 6.54
C ILE A 52 10.19 3.64 6.07
N ARG A 53 11.13 3.51 7.00
CA ARG A 53 12.56 3.58 6.71
C ARG A 53 13.13 2.23 6.31
N VAL A 54 13.90 2.22 5.24
CA VAL A 54 14.66 1.08 4.73
C VAL A 54 16.00 1.60 4.18
N GLU A 55 16.96 0.70 3.98
CA GLU A 55 18.18 1.05 3.25
C GLU A 55 18.00 0.76 1.75
N THR A 56 18.87 1.32 0.92
CA THR A 56 18.90 1.00 -0.51
C THR A 56 19.27 -0.47 -0.73
N ASP A 57 18.74 -1.06 -1.81
CA ASP A 57 18.95 -2.45 -2.21
C ASP A 57 18.48 -3.51 -1.20
N GLU A 58 17.85 -3.13 -0.09
CA GLU A 58 17.22 -4.10 0.81
C GLU A 58 15.97 -4.69 0.17
N ARG A 59 15.82 -6.00 0.33
CA ARG A 59 14.68 -6.74 -0.21
C ARG A 59 13.45 -6.56 0.65
N ILE A 60 12.39 -6.06 0.07
CA ILE A 60 11.12 -5.77 0.74
C ILE A 60 10.04 -6.73 0.24
N ARG A 61 9.30 -7.32 1.17
CA ARG A 61 8.03 -8.00 0.90
C ARG A 61 6.90 -7.21 1.52
N ALA A 62 5.99 -6.73 0.68
CA ALA A 62 4.78 -6.04 1.11
C ALA A 62 3.58 -6.97 0.94
N TRP A 63 3.04 -7.47 2.06
CA TRP A 63 1.76 -8.17 2.11
C TRP A 63 0.64 -7.15 2.06
N VAL A 64 -0.31 -7.37 1.20
CA VAL A 64 -1.45 -6.46 1.07
C VAL A 64 -2.74 -7.26 1.12
N VAL A 65 -3.68 -6.79 1.91
CA VAL A 65 -5.04 -7.27 1.90
C VAL A 65 -5.98 -6.09 1.69
N ASP A 66 -6.93 -6.28 0.81
CA ASP A 66 -8.04 -5.35 0.64
C ASP A 66 -9.20 -5.83 1.51
N ALA A 67 -9.38 -5.18 2.64
CA ALA A 67 -10.46 -5.51 3.57
C ALA A 67 -11.80 -4.89 3.14
N GLY A 68 -11.79 -3.96 2.22
CA GLY A 68 -12.99 -3.32 1.69
C GLY A 68 -13.72 -2.44 2.71
N PRO A 69 -15.06 -2.46 2.72
CA PRO A 69 -15.96 -3.48 2.14
C PRO A 69 -16.23 -3.37 0.63
N SER A 70 -16.08 -2.22 -0.01
CA SER A 70 -16.58 -1.99 -1.37
C SER A 70 -15.50 -1.60 -2.38
N GLU A 71 -14.49 -0.84 -1.93
CA GLU A 71 -13.48 -0.24 -2.79
C GLU A 71 -12.32 -1.21 -3.06
N ASN A 72 -11.92 -1.31 -4.31
CA ASN A 72 -10.76 -2.09 -4.70
C ASN A 72 -9.43 -1.39 -4.35
N SER A 73 -8.38 -2.18 -4.27
CA SER A 73 -7.00 -1.71 -4.11
C SER A 73 -6.22 -1.87 -5.41
N SER A 74 -5.43 -0.86 -5.76
CA SER A 74 -4.36 -0.95 -6.76
C SER A 74 -3.06 -0.52 -6.08
N PHE A 75 -2.52 -1.42 -5.25
CA PHE A 75 -1.32 -1.13 -4.47
C PHE A 75 -0.11 -0.93 -5.38
N HIS A 76 0.53 0.22 -5.26
CA HIS A 76 1.65 0.62 -6.08
C HIS A 76 2.70 1.35 -5.23
N VAL A 77 3.97 1.17 -5.55
CA VAL A 77 5.09 1.95 -5.01
C VAL A 77 5.72 2.72 -6.15
N VAL A 78 5.61 4.05 -6.11
CA VAL A 78 6.10 4.93 -7.16
C VAL A 78 7.63 4.93 -7.16
N GLY A 79 8.22 4.70 -8.33
CA GLY A 79 9.68 4.73 -8.52
C GLY A 79 10.35 3.36 -8.52
N THR A 80 9.60 2.28 -8.30
CA THR A 80 10.11 0.91 -8.44
C THR A 80 9.16 0.02 -9.24
N VAL A 81 9.61 -1.18 -9.55
CA VAL A 81 8.85 -2.21 -10.27
C VAL A 81 8.89 -3.49 -9.44
N PHE A 82 7.75 -4.09 -9.20
CA PHE A 82 7.69 -5.37 -8.51
C PHE A 82 8.20 -6.49 -9.41
N ASP A 83 9.16 -7.25 -8.96
CA ASP A 83 9.68 -8.42 -9.67
C ASP A 83 9.02 -9.73 -9.23
N THR A 84 8.28 -9.69 -8.13
CA THR A 84 7.48 -10.78 -7.61
C THR A 84 6.07 -10.30 -7.31
N LEU A 85 5.08 -11.05 -7.78
CA LEU A 85 3.69 -10.83 -7.45
C LEU A 85 3.01 -12.16 -7.16
N PHE A 86 2.50 -12.29 -5.95
CA PHE A 86 1.68 -13.41 -5.48
C PHE A 86 0.30 -12.90 -5.11
N LYS A 87 -0.75 -13.56 -5.60
CA LYS A 87 -2.13 -13.17 -5.34
C LYS A 87 -2.99 -14.43 -5.21
N GLU A 88 -3.83 -14.47 -4.17
CA GLU A 88 -4.84 -15.51 -3.99
C GLU A 88 -4.30 -16.94 -4.12
N GLY A 89 -3.15 -17.22 -3.54
CA GLY A 89 -2.56 -18.55 -3.52
C GLY A 89 -1.68 -18.91 -4.72
N ALA A 90 -1.46 -17.99 -5.66
CA ALA A 90 -0.64 -18.25 -6.85
C ALA A 90 0.36 -17.13 -7.16
N TYR A 91 1.52 -17.51 -7.68
CA TYR A 91 2.45 -16.55 -8.28
C TYR A 91 1.95 -16.15 -9.68
N HIS A 92 1.76 -14.85 -9.86
CA HIS A 92 1.52 -14.23 -11.17
C HIS A 92 2.82 -13.76 -11.81
N LEU A 93 3.80 -13.41 -10.98
CA LEU A 93 5.16 -13.08 -11.38
C LEU A 93 6.12 -13.67 -10.36
N LYS A 94 7.20 -14.32 -10.84
CA LYS A 94 8.26 -14.90 -10.00
C LYS A 94 9.59 -14.27 -10.31
N PRO A 95 10.46 -14.04 -9.32
CA PRO A 95 11.83 -13.62 -9.58
C PRO A 95 12.55 -14.70 -10.38
N GLY A 96 13.39 -14.28 -11.33
CA GLY A 96 14.17 -15.20 -12.15
C GLY A 96 13.40 -15.96 -13.25
N ALA A 97 12.10 -15.81 -13.36
CA ALA A 97 11.33 -16.35 -14.51
C ALA A 97 11.62 -15.61 -15.83
N GLY A 98 12.59 -14.74 -15.78
CA GLY A 98 13.34 -14.25 -16.90
C GLY A 98 12.80 -13.01 -17.57
N ARG A 99 11.57 -12.58 -17.37
CA ARG A 99 11.07 -11.35 -18.01
C ARG A 99 9.75 -10.89 -17.43
N GLY A 100 9.71 -9.65 -17.07
CA GLY A 100 8.50 -8.95 -16.67
C GLY A 100 8.67 -8.23 -15.35
N GLY A 101 7.72 -7.37 -15.10
CA GLY A 101 7.57 -6.63 -13.86
C GLY A 101 6.13 -6.24 -13.72
N ALA A 102 5.70 -6.02 -12.49
CA ALA A 102 4.37 -5.51 -12.19
C ALA A 102 4.48 -4.12 -11.57
N GLN A 103 3.60 -3.23 -11.99
CA GLN A 103 3.53 -1.87 -11.45
C GLN A 103 2.56 -1.80 -10.26
N ALA A 104 1.61 -2.72 -10.21
CA ALA A 104 0.60 -2.73 -9.16
C ALA A 104 0.17 -4.16 -8.81
N LEU A 105 -0.24 -4.34 -7.56
CA LEU A 105 -1.04 -5.48 -7.12
C LEU A 105 -2.50 -5.03 -7.06
N ASP A 106 -3.30 -5.55 -7.98
CA ASP A 106 -4.74 -5.30 -8.04
C ASP A 106 -5.48 -6.29 -7.13
N LEU A 107 -6.29 -5.78 -6.23
CA LEU A 107 -7.11 -6.57 -5.31
C LEU A 107 -8.55 -6.07 -5.34
N GLN A 108 -9.48 -7.00 -5.32
CA GLN A 108 -10.87 -6.72 -4.99
C GLN A 108 -11.06 -6.89 -3.47
N PRO A 109 -12.13 -6.32 -2.87
CA PRO A 109 -12.47 -6.58 -1.48
C PRO A 109 -12.41 -8.06 -1.12
N ALA A 110 -11.81 -8.38 0.03
CA ALA A 110 -11.51 -9.71 0.55
C ALA A 110 -10.32 -10.45 -0.11
N GLN A 111 -9.69 -9.89 -1.14
CA GLN A 111 -8.50 -10.49 -1.73
C GLN A 111 -7.22 -10.04 -1.04
N GLY A 112 -6.19 -10.89 -1.15
CA GLY A 112 -4.86 -10.59 -0.61
C GLY A 112 -3.74 -11.16 -1.45
N GLY A 113 -2.54 -10.66 -1.19
CA GLY A 113 -1.33 -11.12 -1.86
C GLY A 113 -0.09 -10.46 -1.29
N PHE A 114 1.01 -10.61 -1.97
CA PHE A 114 2.23 -9.85 -1.70
C PHE A 114 2.96 -9.49 -2.99
N VAL A 115 3.76 -8.46 -2.87
CA VAL A 115 4.74 -8.07 -3.88
C VAL A 115 6.13 -8.03 -3.25
N GLU A 116 7.16 -8.25 -4.06
CA GLU A 116 8.54 -8.03 -3.64
C GLU A 116 9.24 -7.08 -4.60
N PHE A 117 10.10 -6.25 -4.03
CA PHE A 117 10.86 -5.21 -4.72
C PHE A 117 12.05 -4.77 -3.87
N ASP A 118 12.90 -3.96 -4.44
CA ASP A 118 13.94 -3.18 -3.77
C ASP A 118 13.85 -1.70 -4.19
N LEU A 119 14.56 -0.84 -3.48
CA LEU A 119 14.67 0.58 -3.76
C LEU A 119 16.13 0.90 -4.02
N ALA A 120 16.50 1.04 -5.29
CA ALA A 120 17.90 1.11 -5.72
C ALA A 120 18.60 2.45 -5.41
N GLU A 121 17.83 3.52 -5.18
CA GLU A 121 18.39 4.85 -4.94
C GLU A 121 17.85 5.44 -3.64
N GLU A 122 18.63 6.31 -3.01
CA GLU A 122 18.16 7.08 -1.86
C GLU A 122 17.03 8.03 -2.28
N GLY A 123 15.97 8.06 -1.47
CA GLY A 123 14.83 8.93 -1.80
C GLY A 123 13.56 8.59 -1.06
N PHE A 124 12.49 9.29 -1.44
CA PHE A 124 11.14 9.02 -0.98
C PHE A 124 10.33 8.36 -2.09
N TYR A 125 9.75 7.23 -1.78
CA TYR A 125 8.95 6.41 -2.69
C TYR A 125 7.51 6.36 -2.19
N PRO A 126 6.57 7.08 -2.84
CA PRO A 126 5.17 7.03 -2.44
C PRO A 126 4.60 5.61 -2.61
N LEU A 127 3.98 5.09 -1.56
CA LEU A 127 3.12 3.93 -1.64
C LEU A 127 1.66 4.39 -1.65
N VAL A 128 0.86 3.87 -2.56
CA VAL A 128 -0.51 4.35 -2.77
C VAL A 128 -1.43 3.21 -3.19
N THR A 129 -2.74 3.37 -2.98
CA THR A 129 -3.69 2.77 -3.92
C THR A 129 -3.82 3.68 -5.13
N HIS A 130 -3.60 3.16 -6.34
CA HIS A 130 -3.54 4.01 -7.54
C HIS A 130 -4.92 4.48 -8.04
N LYS A 131 -6.00 4.13 -7.34
CA LYS A 131 -7.26 4.86 -7.43
C LYS A 131 -7.10 6.17 -6.67
N PHE A 132 -6.71 7.24 -7.38
CA PHE A 132 -6.26 8.49 -6.77
C PHE A 132 -7.29 9.18 -5.86
N SER A 133 -8.58 8.98 -6.11
CA SER A 133 -9.63 9.43 -5.20
C SER A 133 -9.52 8.79 -3.81
N ASN A 134 -8.98 7.57 -3.71
CA ASN A 134 -8.76 6.87 -2.46
C ASN A 134 -7.41 7.24 -1.85
N ALA A 135 -6.37 7.43 -2.66
CA ALA A 135 -5.09 7.97 -2.21
C ALA A 135 -5.28 9.34 -1.54
N SER A 136 -6.03 10.25 -2.18
CA SER A 136 -6.35 11.58 -1.62
C SER A 136 -7.19 11.54 -0.34
N LYS A 137 -7.85 10.42 -0.07
CA LYS A 137 -8.63 10.17 1.16
C LYS A 137 -7.84 9.41 2.24
N GLY A 138 -6.52 9.22 2.07
CA GLY A 138 -5.64 8.69 3.10
C GLY A 138 -4.94 7.36 2.78
N ALA A 139 -5.29 6.68 1.67
CA ALA A 139 -4.62 5.44 1.26
C ALA A 139 -3.29 5.73 0.56
N MET A 140 -2.40 6.40 1.28
CA MET A 140 -1.06 6.76 0.83
C MET A 140 -0.06 6.75 1.98
N GLY A 141 1.21 6.65 1.62
CA GLY A 141 2.33 6.69 2.54
C GLY A 141 3.64 6.88 1.79
N LEU A 142 4.76 6.76 2.51
CA LEU A 142 6.10 6.91 1.96
C LEU A 142 7.00 5.79 2.49
N PHE A 143 7.76 5.16 1.61
CA PHE A 143 9.03 4.57 1.96
C PHE A 143 10.11 5.66 1.89
N GLN A 144 11.01 5.65 2.86
CA GLN A 144 12.23 6.45 2.87
C GLN A 144 13.41 5.49 2.73
N ALA A 145 14.07 5.51 1.59
CA ALA A 145 15.29 4.74 1.37
C ALA A 145 16.52 5.62 1.68
N GLY A 146 17.37 5.13 2.55
CA GLY A 146 18.59 5.83 2.96
C GLY A 146 18.36 7.05 3.86
N ASP A 147 19.42 7.84 4.04
CA ASP A 147 19.41 9.01 4.94
C ASP A 147 19.05 10.30 4.20
N VAL A 148 17.80 10.40 3.81
CA VAL A 148 17.25 11.58 3.12
C VAL A 148 16.28 12.32 4.02
N THR A 149 16.19 13.64 3.83
CA THR A 149 15.23 14.50 4.53
C THR A 149 14.17 15.03 3.59
N LEU A 150 12.91 14.97 4.04
CA LEU A 150 11.82 15.59 3.28
C LEU A 150 12.10 17.09 3.10
N PRO A 151 11.96 17.63 1.87
CA PRO A 151 12.03 19.05 1.65
C PRO A 151 11.03 19.79 2.55
N LYS A 152 11.43 20.90 3.16
CA LYS A 152 10.53 21.72 3.97
C LYS A 152 9.35 22.15 3.11
N GLY A 153 8.13 21.72 3.47
CA GLY A 153 6.89 22.06 2.77
C GLY A 153 6.26 20.94 1.95
N ALA A 154 6.82 19.74 1.94
CA ALA A 154 6.25 18.59 1.20
C ALA A 154 5.14 17.82 1.96
N GLY A 155 4.66 18.33 3.08
CA GLY A 155 3.66 17.67 3.92
C GLY A 155 2.38 18.51 4.02
N HIS A 156 1.59 18.56 2.95
CA HIS A 156 0.21 19.06 2.98
C HIS A 156 -0.69 18.16 2.15
#